data_ba948e6d94a1246c7d2ecbfed27f4405
#
_entry.id   ba948e6d94a1246c7d2ecbfed27f4405
#
_cell.length_a   1.000
_cell.length_b   1.000
_cell.length_c   1.000
_cell.angle_alpha   90.00
_cell.angle_beta   90.00
_cell.angle_gamma   90.00
#
_symmetry.space_group_name_H-M   'P 1'
#
loop_
_entity.id
_entity.type
_entity.pdbx_description
1 polymer ?
#
loop_
_entity_poly.entity_id
_entity_poly.type
_entity_poly.pdbx_seq_one_letter_code
_entity_poly.pdbx_strand_id
1 'polypeptide(L)'
;MKKILIATKNQDKITEILDLLSDINMKLISFQDIDFNENIEETGRSFQENAVIKALTAGRKTKITTLAEDSGLEIDALGGRPGIYSARYKDGSDMDRCMKILCEMKNISKEKRTARFITIVAIYEPLTEKVVTFEGMSEGYITDKPLGKNGFGYDSIFYNFALKKTNGQAKLAEKNKVSHRSEAILKAKQFLIGL
;
A
#
# COMPACT_ATOMS: atom_id res chain seq x y z
N MET A 1 -8.62 18.57 18.63
CA MET A 1 -7.84 18.15 17.44
C MET A 1 -8.55 16.93 16.83
N LYS A 2 -8.90 16.99 15.55
CA LYS A 2 -9.52 15.84 14.86
C LYS A 2 -8.59 14.63 14.92
N LYS A 3 -9.17 13.42 15.04
CA LYS A 3 -8.44 12.15 15.01
C LYS A 3 -8.66 11.47 13.67
N ILE A 4 -7.63 10.81 13.16
CA ILE A 4 -7.71 9.94 12.00
C ILE A 4 -7.18 8.56 12.41
N LEU A 5 -8.00 7.54 12.22
CA LEU A 5 -7.62 6.15 12.41
C LEU A 5 -6.95 5.62 11.15
N ILE A 6 -5.73 5.12 11.26
CA ILE A 6 -5.03 4.38 10.22
C ILE A 6 -5.40 2.90 10.36
N ALA A 7 -6.29 2.43 9.48
CA ALA A 7 -6.88 1.09 9.56
C ALA A 7 -6.02 0.03 8.85
N THR A 8 -4.84 -0.21 9.39
CA THR A 8 -3.96 -1.32 8.98
C THR A 8 -3.21 -1.88 10.18
N LYS A 9 -2.90 -3.19 10.14
CA LYS A 9 -2.03 -3.86 11.11
C LYS A 9 -0.57 -3.98 10.62
N ASN A 10 -0.29 -3.60 9.37
CA ASN A 10 1.04 -3.66 8.78
C ASN A 10 1.87 -2.46 9.25
N GLN A 11 2.92 -2.74 10.05
CA GLN A 11 3.76 -1.70 10.66
C GLN A 11 4.55 -0.89 9.64
N ASP A 12 4.99 -1.50 8.53
CA ASP A 12 5.72 -0.79 7.48
C ASP A 12 4.81 0.24 6.78
N LYS A 13 3.55 -0.15 6.51
CA LYS A 13 2.54 0.77 5.96
C LYS A 13 2.24 1.91 6.92
N ILE A 14 2.09 1.63 8.21
CA ILE A 14 1.87 2.66 9.24
C ILE A 14 3.03 3.65 9.22
N THR A 15 4.26 3.18 9.21
CA THR A 15 5.47 4.02 9.19
C THR A 15 5.49 4.95 7.97
N GLU A 16 5.22 4.44 6.78
CA GLU A 16 5.17 5.25 5.56
C GLU A 16 4.02 6.27 5.60
N ILE A 17 2.83 5.90 6.07
CA ILE A 17 1.68 6.81 6.18
C ILE A 17 1.95 7.93 7.20
N LEU A 18 2.52 7.60 8.36
CA LEU A 18 2.87 8.58 9.39
C LEU A 18 3.89 9.60 8.89
N ASP A 19 4.92 9.16 8.15
CA ASP A 19 5.90 10.04 7.54
C ASP A 19 5.26 11.00 6.53
N LEU A 20 4.40 10.49 5.64
CA LEU A 20 3.71 11.26 4.60
C LEU A 20 2.67 12.25 5.14
N LEU A 21 2.10 11.98 6.30
CA LEU A 21 1.09 12.83 6.95
C LEU A 21 1.64 13.58 8.17
N SER A 22 2.95 13.62 8.36
CA SER A 22 3.59 14.18 9.57
C SER A 22 3.33 15.67 9.80
N ASP A 23 2.98 16.42 8.78
CA ASP A 23 2.73 17.87 8.80
C ASP A 23 1.24 18.25 8.88
N ILE A 24 0.30 17.29 8.93
CA ILE A 24 -1.11 17.63 9.12
C ILE A 24 -1.43 17.95 10.58
N ASN A 25 -2.30 18.93 10.79
CA ASN A 25 -2.75 19.31 12.14
C ASN A 25 -3.89 18.40 12.64
N MET A 26 -3.64 17.08 12.62
CA MET A 26 -4.59 16.06 13.08
C MET A 26 -3.86 14.99 13.88
N LYS A 27 -4.56 14.35 14.83
CA LYS A 27 -3.96 13.24 15.60
C LYS A 27 -4.14 11.94 14.82
N LEU A 28 -3.04 11.39 14.30
CA LEU A 28 -3.01 10.07 13.71
C LEU A 28 -2.98 9.02 14.81
N ILE A 29 -3.83 8.01 14.70
CA ILE A 29 -3.92 6.88 15.64
C ILE A 29 -4.01 5.57 14.84
N SER A 30 -3.48 4.50 15.39
CA SER A 30 -3.50 3.15 14.84
C SER A 30 -4.51 2.25 15.57
N PHE A 31 -4.70 1.03 15.12
CA PHE A 31 -5.49 0.03 15.83
C PHE A 31 -4.94 -0.27 17.24
N GLN A 32 -3.62 -0.17 17.45
CA GLN A 32 -2.99 -0.39 18.74
C GLN A 32 -3.36 0.71 19.75
N ASP A 33 -3.56 1.94 19.30
CA ASP A 33 -3.91 3.09 20.17
C ASP A 33 -5.34 3.04 20.70
N ILE A 34 -6.18 2.14 20.18
CA ILE A 34 -7.61 2.05 20.51
C ILE A 34 -8.07 0.62 20.82
N ASP A 35 -7.13 -0.31 21.08
CA ASP A 35 -7.41 -1.73 21.37
C ASP A 35 -8.36 -2.40 20.35
N PHE A 36 -8.24 -2.03 19.06
CA PHE A 36 -9.05 -2.61 18.00
C PHE A 36 -8.47 -3.97 17.59
N ASN A 37 -9.04 -5.05 18.13
CA ASN A 37 -8.54 -6.42 17.96
C ASN A 37 -9.25 -7.22 16.85
N GLU A 38 -10.25 -6.64 16.19
CA GLU A 38 -10.99 -7.37 15.15
C GLU A 38 -10.14 -7.63 13.91
N ASN A 39 -10.43 -8.77 13.29
CA ASN A 39 -9.93 -9.07 11.96
C ASN A 39 -10.94 -8.56 10.93
N ILE A 40 -10.51 -7.67 10.05
CA ILE A 40 -11.34 -7.20 8.93
C ILE A 40 -11.00 -8.08 7.74
N GLU A 41 -11.96 -8.91 7.33
CA GLU A 41 -11.79 -9.77 6.17
C GLU A 41 -11.82 -8.95 4.86
N GLU A 42 -10.81 -9.14 4.04
CA GLU A 42 -10.69 -8.55 2.71
C GLU A 42 -11.36 -9.46 1.68
N THR A 43 -12.68 -9.34 1.55
CA THR A 43 -13.51 -10.15 0.64
C THR A 43 -13.72 -9.51 -0.73
N GLY A 44 -13.16 -8.34 -0.94
CA GLY A 44 -13.26 -7.60 -2.20
C GLY A 44 -12.49 -8.26 -3.35
N ARG A 45 -12.91 -7.93 -4.57
CA ARG A 45 -12.32 -8.41 -5.82
C ARG A 45 -11.35 -7.41 -6.44
N SER A 46 -11.17 -6.27 -5.81
CA SER A 46 -10.25 -5.20 -6.23
C SER A 46 -9.60 -4.54 -5.01
N PHE A 47 -8.49 -3.84 -5.24
CA PHE A 47 -7.87 -3.01 -4.21
C PHE A 47 -8.85 -1.97 -3.66
N GLN A 48 -9.68 -1.39 -4.53
CA GLN A 48 -10.68 -0.40 -4.12
C GLN A 48 -11.73 -1.00 -3.19
N GLU A 49 -12.29 -2.16 -3.53
CA GLU A 49 -13.28 -2.82 -2.66
C GLU A 49 -12.68 -3.16 -1.30
N ASN A 50 -11.45 -3.70 -1.25
CA ASN A 50 -10.78 -4.03 0.00
C ASN A 50 -10.47 -2.80 0.85
N ALA A 51 -9.97 -1.70 0.24
CA ALA A 51 -9.74 -0.46 0.96
C ALA A 51 -11.03 0.12 1.55
N VAL A 52 -12.13 0.11 0.78
CA VAL A 52 -13.46 0.56 1.22
C VAL A 52 -14.00 -0.30 2.36
N ILE A 53 -13.93 -1.63 2.24
CA ILE A 53 -14.35 -2.56 3.30
C ILE A 53 -13.62 -2.26 4.61
N LYS A 54 -12.30 -2.08 4.57
CA LYS A 54 -11.50 -1.75 5.74
C LYS A 54 -11.89 -0.41 6.36
N ALA A 55 -12.04 0.62 5.53
CA ALA A 55 -12.40 1.97 6.01
C ALA A 55 -13.79 2.00 6.64
N LEU A 56 -14.78 1.41 5.99
CA LEU A 56 -16.16 1.33 6.49
C LEU A 56 -16.26 0.52 7.79
N THR A 57 -15.66 -0.68 7.83
CA THR A 57 -15.77 -1.56 8.99
C THR A 57 -15.14 -0.92 10.22
N ALA A 58 -13.90 -0.42 10.10
CA ALA A 58 -13.21 0.22 11.21
C ALA A 58 -13.88 1.55 11.60
N GLY A 59 -14.23 2.38 10.63
CA GLY A 59 -14.79 3.70 10.88
C GLY A 59 -16.20 3.67 11.48
N ARG A 60 -17.06 2.79 11.02
CA ARG A 60 -18.41 2.62 11.59
C ARG A 60 -18.36 2.15 13.05
N LYS A 61 -17.43 1.24 13.35
CA LYS A 61 -17.28 0.73 14.71
C LYS A 61 -16.68 1.76 15.66
N THR A 62 -15.64 2.46 15.24
CA THR A 62 -14.92 3.40 16.10
C THR A 62 -15.53 4.79 16.14
N LYS A 63 -16.39 5.13 15.16
CA LYS A 63 -16.91 6.48 14.94
C LYS A 63 -15.83 7.54 14.73
N ILE A 64 -14.67 7.12 14.19
CA ILE A 64 -13.53 7.99 13.91
C ILE A 64 -13.34 8.05 12.38
N THR A 65 -13.00 9.24 11.85
CA THR A 65 -12.59 9.38 10.45
C THR A 65 -11.46 8.39 10.19
N THR A 66 -11.64 7.49 9.21
CA THR A 66 -10.76 6.34 9.03
C THR A 66 -10.13 6.36 7.66
N LEU A 67 -8.80 6.27 7.64
CA LEU A 67 -7.99 6.03 6.47
C LEU A 67 -7.61 4.56 6.43
N ALA A 68 -8.01 3.88 5.38
CA ALA A 68 -7.56 2.51 5.06
C ALA A 68 -6.90 2.50 3.70
N GLU A 69 -6.02 1.55 3.46
CA GLU A 69 -5.45 1.33 2.14
C GLU A 69 -5.45 -0.14 1.78
N ASP A 70 -5.54 -0.42 0.48
CA ASP A 70 -5.16 -1.71 -0.08
C ASP A 70 -4.18 -1.50 -1.21
N SER A 71 -3.17 -2.38 -1.30
CA SER A 71 -2.06 -2.19 -2.24
C SER A 71 -1.44 -3.51 -2.66
N GLY A 72 -0.91 -3.53 -3.86
CA GLY A 72 -0.22 -4.71 -4.35
C GLY A 72 0.61 -4.46 -5.60
N LEU A 73 1.29 -5.51 -6.01
CA LEU A 73 2.12 -5.57 -7.20
C LEU A 73 1.32 -6.25 -8.31
N GLU A 74 1.27 -5.63 -9.48
CA GLU A 74 0.76 -6.24 -10.70
C GLU A 74 1.89 -6.42 -11.69
N ILE A 75 1.99 -7.61 -12.31
CA ILE A 75 3.02 -7.96 -13.28
C ILE A 75 2.33 -8.37 -14.58
N ASP A 76 2.62 -7.67 -15.68
CA ASP A 76 1.92 -7.87 -16.95
C ASP A 76 2.09 -9.29 -17.49
N ALA A 77 3.31 -9.82 -17.47
CA ALA A 77 3.61 -11.17 -17.93
C ALA A 77 2.94 -12.28 -17.10
N LEU A 78 2.46 -11.96 -15.90
CA LEU A 78 1.72 -12.87 -15.04
C LEU A 78 0.20 -12.60 -15.05
N GLY A 79 -0.28 -11.80 -16.02
CA GLY A 79 -1.71 -11.46 -16.11
C GLY A 79 -2.22 -10.64 -14.92
N GLY A 80 -1.40 -9.73 -14.39
CA GLY A 80 -1.72 -8.90 -13.24
C GLY A 80 -1.46 -9.54 -11.86
N ARG A 81 -1.07 -10.83 -11.83
CA ARG A 81 -0.71 -11.48 -10.55
C ARG A 81 0.60 -10.90 -9.99
N PRO A 82 0.77 -10.82 -8.65
CA PRO A 82 -0.13 -11.28 -7.58
C PRO A 82 -1.38 -10.42 -7.33
N GLY A 83 -1.43 -9.13 -7.73
CA GLY A 83 -2.59 -8.27 -7.55
C GLY A 83 -3.04 -8.17 -6.08
N ILE A 84 -4.33 -8.30 -5.81
CA ILE A 84 -4.92 -8.28 -4.46
C ILE A 84 -4.41 -9.40 -3.54
N TYR A 85 -3.71 -10.39 -4.09
CA TYR A 85 -3.10 -11.48 -3.32
C TYR A 85 -1.64 -11.20 -2.94
N SER A 86 -1.14 -9.97 -3.15
CA SER A 86 0.27 -9.62 -2.94
C SER A 86 0.81 -10.04 -1.57
N ALA A 87 0.06 -9.79 -0.50
CA ALA A 87 0.50 -10.14 0.86
C ALA A 87 0.47 -11.65 1.16
N ARG A 88 -0.30 -12.43 0.42
CA ARG A 88 -0.52 -13.87 0.61
C ARG A 88 -0.21 -14.72 -0.61
N TYR A 89 0.60 -14.20 -1.54
CA TYR A 89 0.96 -14.89 -2.78
C TYR A 89 1.75 -16.19 -2.56
N LYS A 90 2.47 -16.26 -1.47
CA LYS A 90 3.14 -17.44 -0.92
C LYS A 90 3.26 -17.29 0.60
N ASP A 91 3.08 -18.38 1.32
CA ASP A 91 3.36 -18.44 2.75
C ASP A 91 4.86 -18.22 3.01
N GLY A 92 5.18 -17.57 4.13
CA GLY A 92 6.54 -17.27 4.54
C GLY A 92 6.88 -15.78 4.50
N SER A 93 8.14 -15.47 4.32
CA SER A 93 8.71 -14.12 4.34
C SER A 93 8.44 -13.36 3.03
N ASP A 94 8.72 -12.05 3.04
CA ASP A 94 8.75 -11.23 1.82
C ASP A 94 9.72 -11.80 0.78
N MET A 95 10.86 -12.31 1.22
CA MET A 95 11.84 -12.93 0.34
C MET A 95 11.29 -14.20 -0.32
N ASP A 96 10.50 -15.03 0.39
CA ASP A 96 9.86 -16.20 -0.19
C ASP A 96 8.87 -15.82 -1.29
N ARG A 97 8.12 -14.73 -1.10
CA ARG A 97 7.22 -14.17 -2.12
C ARG A 97 7.99 -13.61 -3.33
N CYS A 98 9.10 -12.90 -3.09
CA CYS A 98 9.99 -12.43 -4.14
C CYS A 98 10.55 -13.59 -4.96
N MET A 99 11.08 -14.62 -4.32
CA MET A 99 11.67 -15.78 -4.99
C MET A 99 10.65 -16.57 -5.81
N LYS A 100 9.39 -16.64 -5.35
CA LYS A 100 8.29 -17.23 -6.13
C LYS A 100 8.09 -16.46 -7.44
N ILE A 101 7.98 -15.13 -7.40
CA ILE A 101 7.85 -14.29 -8.60
C ILE A 101 9.04 -14.46 -9.51
N LEU A 102 10.27 -14.41 -8.99
CA LEU A 102 11.47 -14.58 -9.79
C LEU A 102 11.52 -15.95 -10.49
N CYS A 103 11.05 -16.99 -9.82
CA CYS A 103 10.92 -18.33 -10.40
C CYS A 103 9.89 -18.36 -11.55
N GLU A 104 8.71 -17.78 -11.36
CA GLU A 104 7.65 -17.69 -12.39
C GLU A 104 8.10 -16.84 -13.59
N MET A 105 8.99 -15.85 -13.35
CA MET A 105 9.54 -14.95 -14.36
C MET A 105 10.83 -15.45 -15.05
N LYS A 106 11.34 -16.65 -14.69
CA LYS A 106 12.67 -17.13 -15.13
C LYS A 106 12.88 -17.11 -16.64
N ASN A 107 11.85 -17.43 -17.41
CA ASN A 107 11.92 -17.51 -18.87
C ASN A 107 11.30 -16.28 -19.57
N ILE A 108 10.99 -15.23 -18.82
CA ILE A 108 10.41 -14.00 -19.36
C ILE A 108 11.54 -13.02 -19.69
N SER A 109 11.60 -12.58 -20.95
CA SER A 109 12.58 -11.60 -21.41
C SER A 109 12.42 -10.25 -20.69
N LYS A 110 13.49 -9.48 -20.59
CA LYS A 110 13.55 -8.24 -19.81
C LYS A 110 12.46 -7.24 -20.22
N GLU A 111 12.19 -7.14 -21.50
CA GLU A 111 11.21 -6.20 -22.09
C GLU A 111 9.76 -6.52 -21.69
N LYS A 112 9.50 -7.78 -21.29
CA LYS A 112 8.19 -8.27 -20.89
C LYS A 112 8.01 -8.35 -19.36
N ARG A 113 8.97 -7.83 -18.58
CA ARG A 113 8.92 -7.90 -17.11
C ARG A 113 8.28 -6.65 -16.51
N THR A 114 7.52 -5.89 -17.29
CA THR A 114 6.83 -4.68 -16.84
C THR A 114 5.87 -5.00 -15.69
N ALA A 115 5.84 -4.10 -14.72
CA ALA A 115 5.08 -4.25 -13.50
C ALA A 115 4.72 -2.87 -12.93
N ARG A 116 3.72 -2.84 -12.06
CA ARG A 116 3.36 -1.63 -11.31
C ARG A 116 2.95 -2.00 -9.89
N PHE A 117 3.26 -1.10 -8.97
CA PHE A 117 2.60 -1.07 -7.67
C PHE A 117 1.39 -0.16 -7.74
N ILE A 118 0.29 -0.60 -7.13
CA ILE A 118 -0.94 0.18 -6.99
C ILE A 118 -1.28 0.30 -5.52
N THR A 119 -1.76 1.46 -5.11
CA THR A 119 -2.40 1.69 -3.81
C THR A 119 -3.72 2.40 -4.02
N ILE A 120 -4.77 1.89 -3.39
CA ILE A 120 -6.02 2.61 -3.19
C ILE A 120 -6.11 2.99 -1.71
N VAL A 121 -6.24 4.29 -1.44
CA VAL A 121 -6.57 4.83 -0.13
C VAL A 121 -8.06 5.11 -0.09
N ALA A 122 -8.76 4.64 0.93
CA ALA A 122 -10.15 4.96 1.21
C ALA A 122 -10.24 5.77 2.51
N ILE A 123 -10.96 6.89 2.49
CA ILE A 123 -11.27 7.67 3.68
C ILE A 123 -12.77 7.57 3.93
N TYR A 124 -13.14 7.06 5.11
CA TYR A 124 -14.50 7.07 5.62
C TYR A 124 -14.70 8.22 6.60
N GLU A 125 -15.76 9.00 6.39
CA GLU A 125 -16.16 10.12 7.25
C GLU A 125 -17.45 9.74 8.01
N PRO A 126 -17.39 9.56 9.35
CA PRO A 126 -18.52 9.00 10.10
C PRO A 126 -19.72 9.93 10.23
N LEU A 127 -19.54 11.25 10.11
CA LEU A 127 -20.67 12.21 10.22
C LEU A 127 -21.55 12.18 8.97
N THR A 128 -20.97 11.95 7.81
CA THR A 128 -21.68 11.93 6.52
C THR A 128 -21.90 10.52 5.99
N GLU A 129 -21.30 9.52 6.61
CA GLU A 129 -21.20 8.13 6.15
C GLU A 129 -20.61 7.97 4.72
N LYS A 130 -19.90 8.97 4.23
CA LYS A 130 -19.29 8.95 2.91
C LYS A 130 -17.93 8.26 2.93
N VAL A 131 -17.62 7.60 1.82
CA VAL A 131 -16.29 7.09 1.50
C VAL A 131 -15.78 7.76 0.24
N VAL A 132 -14.54 8.24 0.28
CA VAL A 132 -13.84 8.78 -0.88
C VAL A 132 -12.57 7.96 -1.09
N THR A 133 -12.22 7.67 -2.34
CA THR A 133 -11.04 6.86 -2.68
C THR A 133 -10.03 7.65 -3.50
N PHE A 134 -8.76 7.35 -3.31
CA PHE A 134 -7.63 7.95 -4.01
C PHE A 134 -6.68 6.85 -4.46
N GLU A 135 -6.31 6.90 -5.73
CA GLU A 135 -5.39 5.96 -6.34
C GLU A 135 -4.00 6.58 -6.51
N GLY A 136 -2.98 5.76 -6.29
CA GLY A 136 -1.60 6.05 -6.65
C GLY A 136 -0.95 4.83 -7.27
N MET A 137 -0.06 5.08 -8.24
CA MET A 137 0.62 4.06 -9.00
C MET A 137 2.11 4.38 -9.16
N SER A 138 2.92 3.35 -9.20
CA SER A 138 4.36 3.47 -9.49
C SER A 138 4.75 2.41 -10.51
N GLU A 139 5.21 2.83 -11.67
CA GLU A 139 5.59 1.94 -12.77
C GLU A 139 7.05 1.50 -12.69
N GLY A 140 7.31 0.30 -13.20
CA GLY A 140 8.62 -0.29 -13.18
C GLY A 140 8.69 -1.64 -13.88
N TYR A 141 9.66 -2.45 -13.48
CA TYR A 141 9.78 -3.83 -13.93
C TYR A 141 10.38 -4.72 -12.84
N ILE A 142 10.20 -6.04 -12.99
CA ILE A 142 10.76 -7.05 -12.08
C ILE A 142 12.20 -7.38 -12.50
N THR A 143 13.15 -7.22 -11.58
CA THR A 143 14.56 -7.56 -11.76
C THR A 143 14.79 -9.09 -11.82
N ASP A 144 16.00 -9.51 -12.20
CA ASP A 144 16.34 -10.94 -12.25
C ASP A 144 16.75 -11.52 -10.89
N LYS A 145 17.08 -10.66 -9.94
CA LYS A 145 17.47 -11.01 -8.57
C LYS A 145 17.12 -9.90 -7.61
N PRO A 146 17.00 -10.17 -6.31
CA PRO A 146 16.81 -9.14 -5.30
C PRO A 146 17.99 -8.17 -5.24
N LEU A 147 17.71 -6.86 -5.16
CA LEU A 147 18.68 -5.78 -5.06
C LEU A 147 18.25 -4.81 -3.96
N GLY A 148 19.13 -4.57 -2.98
CA GLY A 148 18.85 -3.73 -1.81
C GLY A 148 18.18 -4.50 -0.66
N LYS A 149 18.09 -3.83 0.50
CA LYS A 149 17.55 -4.43 1.75
C LYS A 149 16.55 -3.52 2.45
N ASN A 150 16.26 -2.35 1.88
CA ASN A 150 15.31 -1.41 2.44
C ASN A 150 13.88 -1.77 2.00
N GLY A 151 12.90 -1.18 2.71
CA GLY A 151 11.49 -1.39 2.42
C GLY A 151 11.00 -2.79 2.80
N PHE A 152 9.91 -3.23 2.18
CA PHE A 152 9.23 -4.48 2.49
C PHE A 152 8.55 -5.06 1.23
N GLY A 153 7.92 -6.21 1.38
CA GLY A 153 7.20 -6.87 0.29
C GLY A 153 8.10 -7.19 -0.89
N TYR A 154 7.79 -6.61 -2.03
CA TYR A 154 8.50 -6.85 -3.28
C TYR A 154 9.51 -5.74 -3.64
N ASP A 155 9.83 -4.84 -2.71
CA ASP A 155 10.70 -3.68 -2.97
C ASP A 155 12.08 -4.08 -3.50
N SER A 156 12.62 -5.22 -3.08
CA SER A 156 13.93 -5.69 -3.50
C SER A 156 13.98 -6.19 -4.96
N ILE A 157 12.84 -6.55 -5.54
CA ILE A 157 12.77 -7.05 -6.92
C ILE A 157 12.06 -6.09 -7.88
N PHE A 158 11.50 -4.99 -7.40
CA PHE A 158 10.81 -3.99 -8.20
C PHE A 158 11.74 -2.82 -8.53
N TYR A 159 12.20 -2.74 -9.79
CA TYR A 159 12.92 -1.58 -10.30
C TYR A 159 11.94 -0.47 -10.64
N ASN A 160 12.05 0.64 -9.97
CA ASN A 160 11.18 1.79 -10.11
C ASN A 160 11.76 2.75 -11.17
N PHE A 161 10.98 3.08 -12.18
CA PHE A 161 11.44 3.95 -13.27
C PHE A 161 11.81 5.36 -12.79
N ALA A 162 11.05 5.92 -11.86
CA ALA A 162 11.33 7.26 -11.33
C ALA A 162 12.59 7.30 -10.45
N LEU A 163 12.87 6.23 -9.70
CA LEU A 163 14.07 6.10 -8.87
C LEU A 163 15.31 5.68 -9.65
N LYS A 164 15.15 5.04 -10.81
CA LYS A 164 16.23 4.40 -11.60
C LYS A 164 17.03 3.37 -10.80
N LYS A 165 16.40 2.72 -9.83
CA LYS A 165 16.92 1.65 -8.97
C LYS A 165 15.75 0.86 -8.37
N THR A 166 16.01 -0.26 -7.68
CA THR A 166 14.93 -0.93 -6.97
C THR A 166 14.48 -0.12 -5.76
N ASN A 167 13.21 -0.27 -5.38
CA ASN A 167 12.72 0.31 -4.12
C ASN A 167 13.56 -0.17 -2.94
N GLY A 168 14.04 -1.42 -2.97
CA GLY A 168 14.92 -1.98 -1.94
C GLY A 168 16.30 -1.32 -1.82
N GLN A 169 16.74 -0.59 -2.85
CA GLN A 169 17.97 0.20 -2.83
C GLN A 169 17.76 1.65 -2.39
N ALA A 170 16.49 2.10 -2.35
CA ALA A 170 16.14 3.46 -1.97
C ALA A 170 16.00 3.59 -0.45
N LYS A 171 16.38 4.75 0.09
CA LYS A 171 15.99 5.14 1.45
C LYS A 171 14.49 5.50 1.48
N LEU A 172 13.85 5.42 2.65
CA LEU A 172 12.44 5.76 2.82
C LEU A 172 12.09 7.14 2.24
N ALA A 173 12.88 8.16 2.55
CA ALA A 173 12.66 9.52 2.07
C ALA A 173 12.77 9.67 0.54
N GLU A 174 13.55 8.81 -0.15
CA GLU A 174 13.60 8.78 -1.61
C GLU A 174 12.37 8.08 -2.18
N LYS A 175 11.99 6.93 -1.60
CA LYS A 175 10.82 6.15 -1.99
C LYS A 175 9.54 6.97 -1.81
N ASN A 176 9.40 7.70 -0.70
CA ASN A 176 8.22 8.52 -0.40
C ASN A 176 8.03 9.72 -1.35
N LYS A 177 8.98 10.03 -2.22
CA LYS A 177 8.79 11.05 -3.27
C LYS A 177 8.06 10.53 -4.51
N VAL A 178 8.07 9.21 -4.76
CA VAL A 178 7.67 8.64 -6.05
C VAL A 178 6.90 7.31 -5.93
N SER A 179 6.56 6.87 -4.72
CA SER A 179 5.88 5.60 -4.54
C SER A 179 4.37 5.72 -4.82
N HIS A 180 3.77 4.59 -5.21
CA HIS A 180 2.33 4.43 -5.33
C HIS A 180 1.58 4.89 -4.07
N ARG A 181 2.11 4.53 -2.88
CA ARG A 181 1.51 4.93 -1.60
C ARG A 181 1.61 6.43 -1.38
N SER A 182 2.76 7.04 -1.66
CA SER A 182 2.91 8.49 -1.50
C SER A 182 1.97 9.25 -2.42
N GLU A 183 1.81 8.84 -3.66
CA GLU A 183 0.87 9.48 -4.58
C GLU A 183 -0.58 9.42 -4.06
N ALA A 184 -1.05 8.24 -3.64
CA ALA A 184 -2.40 8.07 -3.09
C ALA A 184 -2.61 8.86 -1.79
N ILE A 185 -1.64 8.80 -0.86
CA ILE A 185 -1.71 9.49 0.44
C ILE A 185 -1.67 11.00 0.27
N LEU A 186 -0.87 11.55 -0.65
CA LEU A 186 -0.82 12.99 -0.89
C LEU A 186 -2.12 13.53 -1.48
N LYS A 187 -2.78 12.77 -2.37
CA LYS A 187 -4.14 13.09 -2.83
C LYS A 187 -5.15 13.06 -1.68
N ALA A 188 -5.08 12.02 -0.84
CA ALA A 188 -5.93 11.86 0.34
C ALA A 188 -5.71 12.96 1.38
N LYS A 189 -4.46 13.43 1.55
CA LYS A 189 -4.09 14.51 2.45
C LYS A 189 -4.80 15.83 2.09
N GLN A 190 -4.89 16.17 0.81
CA GLN A 190 -5.62 17.37 0.37
C GLN A 190 -7.09 17.31 0.79
N PHE A 191 -7.71 16.14 0.68
CA PHE A 191 -9.08 15.93 1.15
C PHE A 191 -9.19 16.05 2.67
N LEU A 192 -8.27 15.43 3.44
CA LEU A 192 -8.27 15.48 4.90
C LEU A 192 -8.13 16.91 5.45
N ILE A 193 -7.30 17.75 4.83
CA ILE A 193 -7.12 19.15 5.23
C ILE A 193 -8.41 19.95 5.02
N GLY A 194 -9.25 19.57 4.07
CA GLY A 194 -10.54 20.20 3.79
C GLY A 194 -11.69 19.75 4.69
N LEU A 195 -11.50 18.73 5.53
CA LEU A 195 -12.49 18.27 6.52
C LEU A 195 -12.47 19.12 7.78
#